data_4db6081dfb02f581712a049de1fe6255
#
_entry.id   4db6081dfb02f581712a049de1fe6255
#
_cell.length_a   1.000
_cell.length_b   1.000
_cell.length_c   1.000
_cell.angle_alpha   90.00
_cell.angle_beta   90.00
_cell.angle_gamma   90.00
#
_symmetry.space_group_name_H-M   'P 1'
#
loop_
_entity.id
_entity.type
_entity.pdbx_description
1 polymer ?
#
loop_
_entity_poly.entity_id
_entity_poly.type
_entity_poly.pdbx_seq_one_letter_code
_entity_poly.pdbx_strand_id
1 'polypeptide(L)'
;MKEPEWMAIGEAVERKIVDNETLGYFLARIFLFLKEVGVNVDKHVRFRQHMKNEMAHYAQDCWDAEAELSSGWLEIIGCADRSAYDLTQHTHGSGTKLLAARKFKEPRPEKQTTIAIQRQVIGKEFKKNSQAVNAYL
;
A
#
# COMPACT_ATOMS: atom_id res chain seq x y z
N MET A 1 1.65 24.01 -17.51
CA MET A 1 0.98 22.70 -17.37
C MET A 1 1.32 21.89 -18.61
N LYS A 2 1.62 20.60 -18.50
CA LYS A 2 1.81 19.74 -19.69
C LYS A 2 0.45 19.53 -20.35
N GLU A 3 0.43 19.41 -21.68
CA GLU A 3 -0.77 19.04 -22.41
C GLU A 3 -1.27 17.66 -21.94
N PRO A 4 -2.59 17.45 -21.82
CA PRO A 4 -3.14 16.15 -21.51
C PRO A 4 -2.79 15.12 -22.59
N GLU A 5 -2.41 13.93 -22.15
CA GLU A 5 -2.06 12.81 -23.05
C GLU A 5 -3.01 11.64 -22.75
N TRP A 6 -3.56 11.04 -23.83
CA TRP A 6 -4.32 9.81 -23.72
C TRP A 6 -3.38 8.62 -23.65
N MET A 7 -3.60 7.78 -22.63
CA MET A 7 -2.77 6.61 -22.39
C MET A 7 -3.59 5.48 -21.79
N ALA A 8 -3.26 4.24 -22.14
CA ALA A 8 -3.83 3.08 -21.45
C ALA A 8 -3.33 3.05 -20.02
N ILE A 9 -4.22 2.76 -19.05
CA ILE A 9 -3.87 2.78 -17.63
C ILE A 9 -2.75 1.77 -17.28
N GLY A 10 -2.71 0.61 -17.94
CA GLY A 10 -1.61 -0.36 -17.78
C GLY A 10 -0.27 0.24 -18.20
N GLU A 11 -0.22 0.92 -19.32
CA GLU A 11 0.98 1.62 -19.79
C GLU A 11 1.40 2.73 -18.81
N ALA A 12 0.46 3.49 -18.26
CA ALA A 12 0.76 4.52 -17.27
C ALA A 12 1.41 3.93 -16.00
N VAL A 13 0.98 2.75 -15.58
CA VAL A 13 1.58 2.02 -14.44
C VAL A 13 2.95 1.47 -14.80
N GLU A 14 3.11 0.85 -15.96
CA GLU A 14 4.41 0.33 -16.44
C GLU A 14 5.46 1.44 -16.57
N ARG A 15 5.06 2.60 -17.09
CA ARG A 15 5.93 3.80 -17.23
C ARG A 15 6.14 4.55 -15.91
N LYS A 16 5.56 4.08 -14.80
CA LYS A 16 5.64 4.74 -13.49
C LYS A 16 5.12 6.18 -13.48
N ILE A 17 4.16 6.48 -14.33
CA ILE A 17 3.40 7.73 -14.28
C ILE A 17 2.38 7.62 -13.14
N VAL A 18 1.71 6.47 -13.03
CA VAL A 18 0.91 6.06 -11.87
C VAL A 18 1.77 5.10 -11.05
N ASP A 19 1.86 5.31 -9.76
CA ASP A 19 2.84 4.65 -8.88
C ASP A 19 2.72 3.12 -8.89
N ASN A 20 1.49 2.60 -8.83
CA ASN A 20 1.26 1.15 -8.75
C ASN A 20 -0.08 0.71 -9.36
N GLU A 21 -0.21 -0.62 -9.52
CA GLU A 21 -1.40 -1.26 -10.11
C GLU A 21 -2.69 -0.98 -9.32
N THR A 22 -2.60 -0.92 -7.98
CA THR A 22 -3.77 -0.68 -7.12
C THR A 22 -4.35 0.70 -7.38
N LEU A 23 -3.51 1.73 -7.41
CA LEU A 23 -3.93 3.08 -7.73
C LEU A 23 -4.48 3.15 -9.16
N GLY A 24 -3.78 2.53 -10.13
CA GLY A 24 -4.24 2.42 -11.52
C GLY A 24 -5.61 1.77 -11.65
N TYR A 25 -5.87 0.71 -10.89
CA TYR A 25 -7.18 0.06 -10.85
C TYR A 25 -8.27 1.03 -10.37
N PHE A 26 -8.04 1.78 -9.30
CA PHE A 26 -9.05 2.72 -8.79
C PHE A 26 -9.26 3.91 -9.73
N LEU A 27 -8.22 4.42 -10.39
CA LEU A 27 -8.38 5.45 -11.42
C LEU A 27 -9.24 4.94 -12.60
N ALA A 28 -9.01 3.70 -13.05
CA ALA A 28 -9.86 3.08 -14.06
C ALA A 28 -11.32 2.92 -13.58
N ARG A 29 -11.54 2.57 -12.31
CA ARG A 29 -12.89 2.47 -11.73
C ARG A 29 -13.59 3.82 -11.68
N ILE A 30 -12.87 4.90 -11.36
CA ILE A 30 -13.39 6.27 -11.40
C ILE A 30 -13.81 6.64 -12.83
N PHE A 31 -12.96 6.37 -13.81
CA PHE A 31 -13.26 6.62 -15.22
C PHE A 31 -14.53 5.90 -15.67
N LEU A 32 -14.65 4.60 -15.37
CA LEU A 32 -15.82 3.80 -15.72
C LEU A 32 -17.09 4.28 -15.00
N PHE A 33 -16.97 4.67 -13.74
CA PHE A 33 -18.07 5.25 -12.97
C PHE A 33 -18.60 6.56 -13.62
N LEU A 34 -17.68 7.47 -13.95
CA LEU A 34 -18.05 8.73 -14.58
C LEU A 34 -18.73 8.50 -15.94
N LYS A 35 -18.27 7.53 -16.71
CA LYS A 35 -18.90 7.12 -17.97
C LYS A 35 -20.30 6.56 -17.76
N GLU A 36 -20.49 5.71 -16.74
CA GLU A 36 -21.79 5.08 -16.43
C GLU A 36 -22.83 6.10 -15.97
N VAL A 37 -22.44 7.12 -15.22
CA VAL A 37 -23.34 8.19 -14.80
C VAL A 37 -23.60 9.24 -15.91
N GLY A 38 -23.06 9.03 -17.11
CA GLY A 38 -23.38 9.82 -18.31
C GLY A 38 -22.46 11.03 -18.54
N VAL A 39 -21.34 11.15 -17.83
CA VAL A 39 -20.33 12.17 -18.11
C VAL A 39 -19.60 11.82 -19.42
N ASN A 40 -19.45 12.79 -20.31
CA ASN A 40 -18.62 12.60 -21.51
C ASN A 40 -17.13 12.62 -21.15
N VAL A 41 -16.66 11.45 -20.71
CA VAL A 41 -15.30 11.28 -20.19
C VAL A 41 -14.22 11.54 -21.25
N ASP A 42 -14.54 11.35 -22.52
CA ASP A 42 -13.57 11.52 -23.63
C ASP A 42 -13.29 13.00 -23.93
N LYS A 43 -14.21 13.90 -23.55
CA LYS A 43 -14.10 15.33 -23.87
C LYS A 43 -13.95 16.22 -22.64
N HIS A 44 -14.64 15.87 -21.56
CA HIS A 44 -14.82 16.77 -20.42
C HIS A 44 -14.30 16.21 -19.11
N VAL A 45 -13.42 15.19 -19.15
CA VAL A 45 -12.76 14.67 -17.95
C VAL A 45 -11.26 14.54 -18.23
N ARG A 46 -10.48 14.93 -17.24
CA ARG A 46 -9.05 14.63 -17.18
C ARG A 46 -8.65 14.14 -15.82
N PHE A 47 -7.55 13.40 -15.76
CA PHE A 47 -6.89 13.02 -14.51
C PHE A 47 -5.63 13.86 -14.34
N ARG A 48 -5.52 14.53 -13.20
CA ARG A 48 -4.40 15.39 -12.84
C ARG A 48 -3.63 14.80 -11.67
N GLN A 49 -2.35 14.52 -11.86
CA GLN A 49 -1.48 14.11 -10.76
C GLN A 49 -1.11 15.32 -9.90
N HIS A 50 -1.13 15.16 -8.59
CA HIS A 50 -0.63 16.17 -7.67
C HIS A 50 0.87 16.37 -7.85
N MET A 51 1.31 17.63 -7.78
CA MET A 51 2.72 17.96 -7.70
C MET A 51 3.26 17.66 -6.30
N LYS A 52 4.56 17.49 -6.17
CA LYS A 52 5.20 17.14 -4.89
C LYS A 52 4.88 18.11 -3.75
N ASN A 53 4.66 19.40 -4.04
CA ASN A 53 4.29 20.43 -3.09
C ASN A 53 2.79 20.49 -2.76
N GLU A 54 1.95 19.80 -3.53
CA GLU A 54 0.51 19.66 -3.29
C GLU A 54 0.17 18.37 -2.53
N MET A 55 1.09 17.42 -2.55
CA MET A 55 0.89 16.10 -1.96
C MET A 55 0.69 16.19 -0.46
N ALA A 56 -0.37 15.56 0.06
CA ALA A 56 -0.54 15.41 1.50
C ALA A 56 0.56 14.50 2.07
N HIS A 57 1.00 14.78 3.31
CA HIS A 57 2.10 14.05 3.97
C HIS A 57 1.86 12.54 4.13
N TYR A 58 0.61 12.09 4.04
CA TYR A 58 0.21 10.69 4.12
C TYR A 58 0.10 10.01 2.75
N ALA A 59 0.16 10.77 1.65
CA ALA A 59 -0.03 10.22 0.31
C ALA A 59 1.31 9.87 -0.34
N GLN A 60 1.35 8.68 -0.94
CA GLN A 60 2.47 8.24 -1.76
C GLN A 60 2.33 8.74 -3.20
N ASP A 61 1.11 8.70 -3.72
CA ASP A 61 0.71 9.28 -5.02
C ASP A 61 -0.75 9.71 -4.93
N CYS A 62 -1.11 10.79 -5.61
CA CYS A 62 -2.45 11.36 -5.57
C CYS A 62 -2.85 11.90 -6.94
N TRP A 63 -4.08 11.61 -7.33
CA TRP A 63 -4.68 12.00 -8.60
C TRP A 63 -6.09 12.54 -8.39
N ASP A 64 -6.40 13.61 -9.10
CA ASP A 64 -7.74 14.18 -9.16
C ASP A 64 -8.39 13.85 -10.50
N ALA A 65 -9.64 13.38 -10.48
CA ALA A 65 -10.49 13.42 -11.65
C ALA A 65 -11.16 14.80 -11.70
N GLU A 66 -10.89 15.55 -12.75
CA GLU A 66 -11.42 16.89 -12.96
C GLU A 66 -12.41 16.89 -14.14
N ALA A 67 -13.53 17.60 -13.98
CA ALA A 67 -14.50 17.83 -15.02
C ALA A 67 -14.40 19.26 -15.56
N GLU A 68 -14.55 19.39 -16.89
CA GLU A 68 -14.61 20.69 -17.54
C GLU A 68 -16.01 21.28 -17.43
N LEU A 69 -16.11 22.45 -16.86
CA LEU A 69 -17.30 23.25 -16.74
C LEU A 69 -17.13 24.58 -17.48
N SER A 70 -18.21 25.33 -17.65
CA SER A 70 -18.15 26.68 -18.23
C SER A 70 -17.25 27.66 -17.46
N SER A 71 -17.02 27.36 -16.16
CA SER A 71 -16.13 28.12 -15.27
C SER A 71 -14.68 27.62 -15.25
N GLY A 72 -14.36 26.56 -15.98
CA GLY A 72 -13.06 25.92 -16.00
C GLY A 72 -13.09 24.49 -15.43
N TRP A 73 -11.91 23.96 -15.12
CA TRP A 73 -11.75 22.61 -14.58
C TRP A 73 -12.08 22.56 -13.10
N LEU A 74 -12.94 21.63 -12.72
CA LEU A 74 -13.34 21.38 -11.33
C LEU A 74 -12.94 19.97 -10.92
N GLU A 75 -12.22 19.85 -9.81
CA GLU A 75 -12.00 18.57 -9.15
C GLU A 75 -13.33 17.98 -8.66
N ILE A 76 -13.63 16.78 -9.10
CA ILE A 76 -14.87 16.06 -8.74
C ILE A 76 -14.61 14.81 -7.91
N ILE A 77 -13.44 14.17 -8.05
CA ILE A 77 -13.05 12.99 -7.29
C ILE A 77 -11.54 13.01 -7.06
N GLY A 78 -11.12 12.97 -5.78
CA GLY A 78 -9.73 12.73 -5.39
C GLY A 78 -9.45 11.25 -5.20
N CYS A 79 -8.30 10.76 -5.65
CA CYS A 79 -7.85 9.38 -5.48
C CYS A 79 -6.40 9.36 -5.00
N ALA A 80 -6.20 9.03 -3.74
CA ALA A 80 -4.88 9.01 -3.11
C ALA A 80 -4.47 7.60 -2.68
N ASP A 81 -3.25 7.20 -3.03
CA ASP A 81 -2.58 6.07 -2.42
C ASP A 81 -1.94 6.51 -1.11
N ARG A 82 -2.47 6.03 0.00
CA ARG A 82 -1.98 6.33 1.35
C ARG A 82 -1.02 5.26 1.87
N SER A 83 -0.73 4.23 1.05
CA SER A 83 0.12 3.10 1.45
C SER A 83 -0.33 2.51 2.80
N ALA A 84 0.60 2.24 3.70
CA ALA A 84 0.33 1.75 5.04
C ALA A 84 0.32 2.86 6.11
N TYR A 85 0.25 4.13 5.72
CA TYR A 85 0.37 5.26 6.65
C TYR A 85 -0.63 5.17 7.81
N ASP A 86 -1.93 5.07 7.51
CA ASP A 86 -2.99 5.05 8.53
C ASP A 86 -2.84 3.85 9.47
N LEU A 87 -2.64 2.65 8.91
CA LEU A 87 -2.46 1.42 9.69
C LEU A 87 -1.23 1.49 10.59
N THR A 88 -0.16 2.13 10.13
CA THR A 88 1.07 2.34 10.90
C THR A 88 0.81 3.30 12.06
N GLN A 89 0.16 4.43 11.82
CA GLN A 89 -0.17 5.41 12.85
C GLN A 89 -1.11 4.80 13.91
N HIS A 90 -2.14 4.08 13.50
CA HIS A 90 -3.05 3.40 14.41
C HIS A 90 -2.36 2.30 15.22
N THR A 91 -1.44 1.53 14.61
CA THR A 91 -0.64 0.53 15.32
C THR A 91 0.23 1.17 16.40
N HIS A 92 0.89 2.29 16.06
CA HIS A 92 1.73 3.02 17.02
C HIS A 92 0.89 3.62 18.16
N GLY A 93 -0.24 4.27 17.83
CA GLY A 93 -1.08 4.94 18.83
C GLY A 93 -1.83 3.98 19.75
N SER A 94 -2.24 2.80 19.26
CA SER A 94 -3.00 1.81 20.05
C SER A 94 -2.13 0.72 20.69
N GLY A 95 -0.88 0.56 20.25
CA GLY A 95 -0.03 -0.57 20.62
C GLY A 95 -0.51 -1.92 20.06
N THR A 96 -1.55 -1.93 19.25
CA THR A 96 -2.16 -3.14 18.68
C THR A 96 -1.74 -3.28 17.22
N LYS A 97 -1.17 -4.44 16.84
CA LYS A 97 -0.83 -4.72 15.45
C LYS A 97 -2.09 -4.92 14.62
N LEU A 98 -2.29 -4.07 13.63
CA LEU A 98 -3.38 -4.18 12.66
C LEU A 98 -2.95 -5.08 11.50
N LEU A 99 -3.16 -6.37 11.65
CA LEU A 99 -2.77 -7.40 10.69
C LEU A 99 -4.01 -8.10 10.13
N ALA A 100 -4.01 -8.33 8.82
CA ALA A 100 -4.97 -9.20 8.17
C ALA A 100 -4.32 -10.58 7.95
N ALA A 101 -5.02 -11.64 8.38
CA ALA A 101 -4.59 -13.01 8.13
C ALA A 101 -5.31 -13.57 6.90
N ARG A 102 -4.55 -14.11 5.95
CA ARG A 102 -5.08 -14.82 4.80
C ARG A 102 -4.59 -16.25 4.80
N LYS A 103 -5.52 -17.19 4.81
CA LYS A 103 -5.17 -18.60 4.65
C LYS A 103 -4.63 -18.86 3.25
N PHE A 104 -3.47 -19.51 3.15
CA PHE A 104 -2.93 -19.93 1.86
C PHE A 104 -3.88 -20.94 1.21
N LYS A 105 -4.04 -20.87 -0.11
CA LYS A 105 -4.81 -21.86 -0.87
C LYS A 105 -4.18 -23.24 -0.76
N GLU A 106 -2.85 -23.30 -0.76
CA GLU A 106 -2.06 -24.52 -0.58
C GLU A 106 -1.13 -24.34 0.61
N PRO A 107 -0.94 -25.38 1.45
CA PRO A 107 0.00 -25.31 2.57
C PRO A 107 1.42 -25.03 2.06
N ARG A 108 2.10 -24.06 2.64
CA ARG A 108 3.51 -23.80 2.37
C ARG A 108 4.34 -24.44 3.48
N PRO A 109 5.15 -25.48 3.20
CA PRO A 109 6.06 -26.03 4.20
C PRO A 109 7.13 -24.99 4.52
N GLU A 110 7.24 -24.61 5.80
CA GLU A 110 8.27 -23.74 6.30
C GLU A 110 9.24 -24.55 7.16
N LYS A 111 10.53 -24.50 6.81
CA LYS A 111 11.56 -25.12 7.64
C LYS A 111 11.87 -24.18 8.80
N GLN A 112 11.40 -24.53 9.98
CA GLN A 112 11.79 -23.85 11.20
C GLN A 112 12.98 -24.57 11.84
N THR A 113 14.08 -23.86 12.06
CA THR A 113 15.18 -24.35 12.87
C THR A 113 14.91 -23.97 14.32
N THR A 114 14.60 -24.93 15.13
CA THR A 114 14.41 -24.73 16.59
C THR A 114 15.62 -25.24 17.33
N ILE A 115 16.08 -24.46 18.29
CA ILE A 115 17.14 -24.87 19.21
C ILE A 115 16.47 -25.58 20.39
N ALA A 116 16.71 -26.89 20.51
CA ALA A 116 16.23 -27.67 21.64
C ALA A 116 17.32 -27.70 22.75
N ILE A 117 17.06 -26.99 23.82
CA ILE A 117 17.99 -26.94 24.96
C ILE A 117 17.93 -28.27 25.76
N GLN A 118 18.99 -29.04 25.71
CA GLN A 118 19.12 -30.27 26.47
C GLN A 118 19.70 -30.00 27.86
N ARG A 119 18.85 -29.59 28.81
CA ARG A 119 19.24 -29.20 30.16
C ARG A 119 20.03 -30.31 30.92
N GLN A 120 19.72 -31.58 30.64
CA GLN A 120 20.44 -32.71 31.26
C GLN A 120 21.90 -32.77 30.77
N VAL A 121 22.17 -32.50 29.49
CA VAL A 121 23.51 -32.46 28.94
C VAL A 121 24.27 -31.26 29.51
N ILE A 122 23.64 -30.09 29.57
CA ILE A 122 24.21 -28.88 30.17
C ILE A 122 24.59 -29.12 31.65
N GLY A 123 23.70 -29.75 32.40
CA GLY A 123 23.98 -30.08 33.81
C GLY A 123 25.18 -31.01 33.99
N LYS A 124 25.34 -32.01 33.09
CA LYS A 124 26.40 -32.99 33.11
C LYS A 124 27.74 -32.41 32.70
N GLU A 125 27.76 -31.61 31.65
CA GLU A 125 28.99 -31.04 31.06
C GLU A 125 29.49 -29.82 31.88
N PHE A 126 28.59 -28.91 32.26
CA PHE A 126 28.95 -27.65 32.91
C PHE A 126 28.88 -27.68 34.44
N LYS A 127 28.36 -28.76 35.03
CA LYS A 127 28.33 -28.99 36.51
C LYS A 127 27.95 -27.71 37.29
N LYS A 128 28.88 -27.15 38.06
CA LYS A 128 28.65 -25.95 38.91
C LYS A 128 28.26 -24.72 38.10
N ASN A 129 28.63 -24.63 36.82
CA ASN A 129 28.32 -23.50 35.94
C ASN A 129 27.04 -23.70 35.14
N SER A 130 26.33 -24.81 35.30
CA SER A 130 25.11 -25.12 34.55
C SER A 130 23.98 -24.08 34.72
N GLN A 131 23.88 -23.50 35.92
CA GLN A 131 22.88 -22.45 36.20
C GLN A 131 23.18 -21.16 35.36
N ALA A 132 24.46 -20.74 35.32
CA ALA A 132 24.85 -19.57 34.53
C ALA A 132 24.62 -19.80 33.07
N VAL A 133 24.95 -20.98 32.52
CA VAL A 133 24.71 -21.34 31.12
C VAL A 133 23.22 -21.34 30.78
N ASN A 134 22.38 -21.91 31.64
CA ASN A 134 20.91 -21.92 31.42
C ASN A 134 20.27 -20.53 31.53
N ALA A 135 20.93 -19.56 32.16
CA ALA A 135 20.42 -18.19 32.25
C ALA A 135 20.69 -17.37 30.96
N TYR A 136 21.64 -17.84 30.15
CA TYR A 136 21.99 -17.19 28.85
C TYR A 136 21.31 -17.84 27.62
N LEU A 137 20.63 -18.96 27.80
CA LEU A 137 19.91 -19.70 26.75
C LEU A 137 18.40 -19.49 26.81
#